data_53098ec668ae8c97de4f2e8c1c797f7e
#
_entry.id   53098ec668ae8c97de4f2e8c1c797f7e
#
_cell.length_a   1.000
_cell.length_b   1.000
_cell.length_c   1.000
_cell.angle_alpha   90.00
_cell.angle_beta   90.00
_cell.angle_gamma   90.00
#
_symmetry.space_group_name_H-M   'P 1'
#
loop_
_entity.id
_entity.type
_entity.pdbx_description
1 polymer ?
#
loop_
_entity_poly.entity_id
_entity_poly.type
_entity_poly.pdbx_seq_one_letter_code
_entity_poly.pdbx_strand_id
1 'polypeptide(L)'
;YVVGNGSTFGHLVKHIVLLITGFAVIYGVHKIPYRYFSGGSALMLPVVVLLLIFTSSQGTTIGGANASRWIHIPFVGIGFQTSTLAGLVLMVYVSRYLAQNKEKIITFKESLYQLWLPIAFVLVLVLPANFSTTAIIFAMILFIYLIAFLINFQVYII
;
A
#
# COMPACT_ATOMS: atom_id res chain seq x y z
N TYR A 1 11.19 24.53 16.48
CA TYR A 1 12.13 24.46 15.33
C TYR A 1 13.53 24.30 15.91
N VAL A 2 13.99 23.07 16.08
CA VAL A 2 15.41 22.81 16.39
C VAL A 2 16.11 22.77 15.04
N VAL A 3 16.73 23.87 14.65
CA VAL A 3 17.69 23.91 13.55
C VAL A 3 18.93 23.16 14.04
N GLY A 4 18.95 21.85 13.82
CA GLY A 4 20.18 21.07 13.99
C GLY A 4 21.24 21.60 13.04
N ASN A 5 22.48 21.69 13.47
CA ASN A 5 23.68 22.17 12.77
C ASN A 5 24.07 21.41 11.49
N GLY A 6 23.10 21.08 10.64
CA GLY A 6 23.33 20.58 9.28
C GLY A 6 23.28 21.75 8.32
N SER A 7 24.32 21.97 7.53
CA SER A 7 24.31 23.00 6.50
C SER A 7 23.08 22.82 5.61
N THR A 8 22.34 23.88 5.31
CA THR A 8 21.20 23.90 4.38
C THR A 8 21.52 23.18 3.08
N PHE A 9 22.78 23.26 2.66
CA PHE A 9 23.30 22.55 1.51
C PHE A 9 23.26 21.02 1.67
N GLY A 10 23.60 20.49 2.85
CA GLY A 10 23.52 19.04 3.12
C GLY A 10 22.10 18.49 3.04
N HIS A 11 21.10 19.24 3.54
CA HIS A 11 19.70 18.87 3.40
C HIS A 11 19.25 18.88 1.93
N LEU A 12 19.66 19.90 1.16
CA LEU A 12 19.35 19.99 -0.26
C LEU A 12 19.91 18.80 -1.05
N VAL A 13 21.19 18.47 -0.83
CA VAL A 13 21.83 17.31 -1.49
C VAL A 13 21.11 16.01 -1.14
N LYS A 14 20.76 15.80 0.13
CA LYS A 14 19.99 14.62 0.55
C LYS A 14 18.64 14.51 -0.18
N HIS A 15 17.92 15.60 -0.32
CA HIS A 15 16.64 15.61 -1.03
C HIS A 15 16.81 15.32 -2.53
N ILE A 16 17.82 15.92 -3.17
CA ILE A 16 18.11 15.66 -4.59
C ILE A 16 18.46 14.18 -4.80
N VAL A 17 19.31 13.60 -3.98
CA VAL A 17 19.68 12.17 -4.06
C VAL A 17 18.44 11.28 -3.88
N LEU A 18 17.58 11.55 -2.90
CA LEU A 18 16.35 10.80 -2.71
C LEU A 18 15.41 10.92 -3.90
N LEU A 19 15.32 12.10 -4.50
CA LEU A 19 14.47 12.36 -5.67
C LEU A 19 14.98 11.59 -6.90
N ILE A 20 16.29 11.64 -7.17
CA ILE A 20 16.92 10.87 -8.27
C ILE A 20 16.73 9.37 -8.05
N THR A 21 16.93 8.89 -6.81
CA THR A 21 16.72 7.49 -6.45
C THR A 21 15.25 7.09 -6.67
N GLY A 22 14.30 7.94 -6.28
CA GLY A 22 12.87 7.71 -6.54
C GLY A 22 12.55 7.58 -8.02
N PHE A 23 13.07 8.47 -8.86
CA PHE A 23 12.90 8.38 -10.32
C PHE A 23 13.55 7.12 -10.91
N ALA A 24 14.74 6.74 -10.43
CA ALA A 24 15.41 5.51 -10.87
C ALA A 24 14.57 4.27 -10.52
N VAL A 25 13.98 4.22 -9.33
CA VAL A 25 13.07 3.14 -8.92
C VAL A 25 11.83 3.11 -9.81
N ILE A 26 11.17 4.24 -10.04
CA ILE A 26 10.00 4.33 -10.92
C ILE A 26 10.34 3.82 -12.33
N TYR A 27 11.46 4.26 -12.88
CA TYR A 27 11.91 3.79 -14.19
C TYR A 27 12.20 2.30 -14.22
N GLY A 28 12.87 1.77 -13.18
CA GLY A 28 13.14 0.33 -13.05
C GLY A 28 11.84 -0.49 -12.94
N VAL A 29 10.91 -0.06 -12.11
CA VAL A 29 9.60 -0.73 -11.93
C VAL A 29 8.78 -0.67 -13.23
N HIS A 30 8.82 0.43 -13.98
CA HIS A 30 8.13 0.56 -15.26
C HIS A 30 8.59 -0.48 -16.31
N LYS A 31 9.84 -0.91 -16.25
CA LYS A 31 10.37 -1.93 -17.16
C LYS A 31 9.95 -3.36 -16.81
N ILE A 32 9.46 -3.58 -15.61
CA ILE A 32 9.05 -4.92 -15.14
C ILE A 32 7.63 -5.21 -15.66
N PRO A 33 7.40 -6.34 -16.36
CA PRO A 33 6.07 -6.71 -16.80
C PRO A 33 5.10 -6.87 -15.62
N TYR A 34 3.89 -6.32 -15.75
CA TYR A 34 2.83 -6.34 -14.71
C TYR A 34 2.51 -7.76 -14.20
N ARG A 35 2.77 -8.78 -15.01
CA ARG A 35 2.56 -10.19 -14.68
C ARG A 35 3.28 -10.62 -13.40
N TYR A 36 4.48 -10.10 -13.15
CA TYR A 36 5.23 -10.40 -11.93
C TYR A 36 4.61 -9.77 -10.70
N PHE A 37 4.12 -8.55 -10.80
CA PHE A 37 3.40 -7.88 -9.70
C PHE A 37 2.09 -8.60 -9.38
N SER A 38 1.38 -9.08 -10.39
CA SER A 38 0.16 -9.86 -10.22
C SER A 38 0.42 -11.14 -9.41
N GLY A 39 1.45 -11.94 -9.76
CA GLY A 39 1.84 -13.12 -8.99
C GLY A 39 2.31 -12.78 -7.58
N GLY A 40 3.17 -11.75 -7.47
CA GLY A 40 3.78 -11.31 -6.22
C GLY A 40 2.78 -10.77 -5.19
N SER A 41 1.70 -10.12 -5.62
CA SER A 41 0.74 -9.49 -4.68
C SER A 41 0.07 -10.48 -3.73
N ALA A 42 -0.26 -11.68 -4.19
CA ALA A 42 -0.87 -12.70 -3.36
C ALA A 42 0.12 -13.25 -2.31
N LEU A 43 1.42 -13.32 -2.66
CA LEU A 43 2.47 -13.73 -1.73
C LEU A 43 2.83 -12.60 -0.76
N MET A 44 2.82 -11.35 -1.22
CA MET A 44 3.15 -10.18 -0.41
C MET A 44 2.06 -9.82 0.61
N LEU A 45 0.81 -10.18 0.34
CA LEU A 45 -0.30 -9.84 1.23
C LEU A 45 -0.11 -10.43 2.66
N PRO A 46 0.16 -11.74 2.85
CA PRO A 46 0.44 -12.27 4.20
C PRO A 46 1.69 -11.67 4.83
N VAL A 47 2.74 -11.37 4.04
CA VAL A 47 3.95 -10.71 4.55
C VAL A 47 3.62 -9.33 5.11
N VAL A 48 2.82 -8.55 4.40
CA VAL A 48 2.39 -7.21 4.85
C VAL A 48 1.52 -7.31 6.10
N VAL A 49 0.63 -8.29 6.18
CA VAL A 49 -0.19 -8.54 7.38
C VAL A 49 0.69 -8.82 8.59
N LEU A 50 1.70 -9.69 8.44
CA LEU A 50 2.66 -9.97 9.51
C LEU A 50 3.44 -8.72 9.92
N LEU A 51 3.88 -7.90 8.95
CA LEU A 51 4.55 -6.63 9.24
C LEU A 51 3.64 -5.64 9.97
N LEU A 52 2.35 -5.57 9.63
CA LEU A 52 1.38 -4.72 10.32
C LEU A 52 1.15 -5.19 11.76
N ILE A 53 1.02 -6.50 11.98
CA ILE A 53 0.88 -7.06 13.33
C ILE A 53 2.14 -6.77 14.14
N PHE A 54 3.31 -6.98 13.56
CA PHE A 54 4.59 -6.71 14.21
C PHE A 54 4.74 -5.22 14.60
N THR A 55 4.44 -4.30 13.69
CA THR A 55 4.52 -2.87 13.99
C THR A 55 3.47 -2.41 14.99
N SER A 56 2.27 -2.99 14.97
CA SER A 56 1.23 -2.69 15.96
C SER A 56 1.63 -3.16 17.37
N SER A 57 2.37 -4.27 17.47
CA SER A 57 2.82 -4.81 18.77
C SER A 57 3.98 -4.02 19.39
N GLN A 58 4.76 -3.28 18.59
CA GLN A 58 5.90 -2.51 19.10
C GLN A 58 5.52 -1.27 19.92
N GLY A 59 4.29 -0.79 19.85
CA GLY A 59 3.66 0.14 20.78
C GLY A 59 4.43 1.42 21.15
N THR A 60 5.42 1.84 20.34
CA THR A 60 6.26 2.99 20.66
C THR A 60 5.57 4.30 20.37
N THR A 61 5.27 5.07 21.42
CA THR A 61 4.87 6.48 21.30
C THR A 61 6.13 7.35 21.37
N ILE A 62 6.48 8.00 20.26
CA ILE A 62 7.54 9.02 20.25
C ILE A 62 6.85 10.39 20.18
N GLY A 63 7.04 11.21 21.22
CA GLY A 63 6.55 12.58 21.24
C GLY A 63 5.02 12.72 21.18
N GLY A 64 4.25 11.78 21.75
CA GLY A 64 2.77 11.83 21.74
C GLY A 64 2.10 11.41 20.44
N ALA A 65 2.86 11.09 19.39
CA ALA A 65 2.34 10.52 18.16
C ALA A 65 2.57 8.99 18.14
N ASN A 66 1.60 8.23 17.64
CA ASN A 66 1.73 6.77 17.45
C ASN A 66 2.85 6.49 16.44
N ALA A 67 4.08 6.28 16.92
CA ALA A 67 5.24 5.94 16.12
C ALA A 67 5.26 4.44 15.72
N SER A 68 4.31 3.65 16.22
CA SER A 68 4.15 2.21 15.98
C SER A 68 3.89 1.82 14.52
N ARG A 69 3.92 2.77 13.60
CA ARG A 69 3.68 2.57 12.15
C ARG A 69 4.95 2.68 11.31
N TRP A 70 6.10 3.00 11.93
CA TRP A 70 7.36 3.17 11.22
C TRP A 70 8.32 2.06 11.57
N ILE A 71 8.86 1.40 10.55
CA ILE A 71 10.00 0.51 10.69
C ILE A 71 11.25 1.30 10.29
N HIS A 72 12.20 1.41 11.22
CA HIS A 72 13.50 2.00 10.96
C HIS A 72 14.48 0.90 10.60
N ILE A 73 15.08 0.99 9.43
CA ILE A 73 16.14 0.08 9.02
C ILE A 73 17.44 0.59 9.64
N PRO A 74 18.04 -0.16 10.60
CA PRO A 74 19.11 0.38 11.45
C PRO A 74 20.37 0.77 10.68
N PHE A 75 20.65 0.15 9.54
CA PHE A 75 21.87 0.41 8.77
C PHE A 75 21.74 1.55 7.75
N VAL A 76 20.55 1.92 7.34
CA VAL A 76 20.32 2.90 6.27
C VAL A 76 19.73 4.20 6.81
N GLY A 77 19.24 4.21 8.05
CA GLY A 77 18.58 5.38 8.66
C GLY A 77 17.30 5.81 7.95
N ILE A 78 16.73 4.94 7.12
CA ILE A 78 15.47 5.19 6.40
C ILE A 78 14.35 4.48 7.17
N GLY A 79 13.34 5.26 7.56
CA GLY A 79 12.10 4.73 8.09
C GLY A 79 11.06 4.59 6.97
N PHE A 80 10.38 3.46 6.89
CA PHE A 80 9.22 3.33 6.01
C PHE A 80 7.96 3.00 6.81
N GLN A 81 6.83 3.48 6.31
CA GLN A 81 5.55 3.27 6.95
C GLN A 81 4.90 2.00 6.41
N THR A 82 4.68 1.01 7.29
CA THR A 82 4.11 -0.30 6.92
C THR A 82 2.71 -0.19 6.32
N SER A 83 1.90 0.76 6.78
CA SER A 83 0.56 1.00 6.24
C SER A 83 0.56 1.49 4.79
N THR A 84 1.59 2.25 4.36
CA THR A 84 1.74 2.67 2.96
C THR A 84 2.06 1.48 2.06
N LEU A 85 2.96 0.59 2.52
CA LEU A 85 3.26 -0.66 1.82
C LEU A 85 2.01 -1.55 1.73
N ALA A 86 1.25 -1.64 2.83
CA ALA A 86 -0.01 -2.40 2.88
C ALA A 86 -1.02 -1.90 1.85
N GLY A 87 -1.19 -0.58 1.74
CA GLY A 87 -2.07 0.03 0.76
C GLY A 87 -1.68 -0.30 -0.68
N LEU A 88 -0.37 -0.22 -0.99
CA LEU A 88 0.15 -0.53 -2.31
C LEU A 88 -0.09 -2.01 -2.68
N VAL A 89 0.27 -2.93 -1.79
CA VAL A 89 0.08 -4.37 -2.02
C VAL A 89 -1.41 -4.71 -2.16
N LEU A 90 -2.25 -4.09 -1.34
CA LEU A 90 -3.70 -4.30 -1.37
C LEU A 90 -4.31 -3.80 -2.70
N MET A 91 -3.89 -2.63 -3.20
CA MET A 91 -4.35 -2.13 -4.50
C MET A 91 -3.97 -3.06 -5.65
N VAL A 92 -2.73 -3.59 -5.66
CA VAL A 92 -2.29 -4.54 -6.67
C VAL A 92 -3.08 -5.85 -6.57
N TYR A 93 -3.35 -6.32 -5.35
CA TYR A 93 -4.15 -7.52 -5.12
C TYR A 93 -5.59 -7.36 -5.63
N VAL A 94 -6.25 -6.25 -5.31
CA VAL A 94 -7.61 -5.94 -5.77
C VAL A 94 -7.67 -5.85 -7.29
N SER A 95 -6.73 -5.12 -7.90
CA SER A 95 -6.65 -4.98 -9.36
C SER A 95 -6.46 -6.33 -10.05
N ARG A 96 -5.62 -7.20 -9.48
CA ARG A 96 -5.43 -8.58 -9.96
C ARG A 96 -6.73 -9.38 -9.88
N TYR A 97 -7.40 -9.36 -8.74
CA TYR A 97 -8.65 -10.10 -8.54
C TYR A 97 -9.71 -9.68 -9.56
N LEU A 98 -9.89 -8.38 -9.78
CA LEU A 98 -10.84 -7.84 -10.75
C LEU A 98 -10.46 -8.22 -12.18
N ALA A 99 -9.17 -8.13 -12.54
CA ALA A 99 -8.70 -8.51 -13.87
C ALA A 99 -8.86 -10.01 -14.17
N GLN A 100 -8.66 -10.87 -13.18
CA GLN A 100 -8.83 -12.33 -13.35
C GLN A 100 -10.29 -12.75 -13.48
N ASN A 101 -11.20 -11.99 -12.94
CA ASN A 101 -12.63 -12.31 -12.90
C ASN A 101 -13.48 -11.43 -13.83
N LYS A 102 -12.85 -10.68 -14.74
CA LYS A 102 -13.56 -9.75 -15.65
C LYS A 102 -14.63 -10.40 -16.52
N GLU A 103 -14.50 -11.69 -16.85
CA GLU A 103 -15.42 -12.43 -17.73
C GLU A 103 -16.39 -13.34 -16.96
N LYS A 104 -16.30 -13.35 -15.62
CA LYS A 104 -17.14 -14.20 -14.78
C LYS A 104 -18.23 -13.35 -14.12
N ILE A 105 -19.46 -13.89 -14.06
CA ILE A 105 -20.49 -13.35 -13.17
C ILE A 105 -20.08 -13.73 -11.76
N ILE A 106 -19.42 -12.79 -11.06
CA ILE A 106 -18.96 -13.02 -9.70
C ILE A 106 -20.18 -12.96 -8.78
N THR A 107 -20.47 -14.04 -8.09
CA THR A 107 -21.48 -14.03 -7.03
C THR A 107 -21.00 -13.16 -5.88
N PHE A 108 -21.89 -12.36 -5.29
CA PHE A 108 -21.55 -11.48 -4.16
C PHE A 108 -20.84 -12.22 -3.02
N LYS A 109 -21.24 -13.47 -2.74
CA LYS A 109 -20.61 -14.32 -1.72
C LYS A 109 -19.15 -14.65 -2.03
N GLU A 110 -18.81 -14.96 -3.27
CA GLU A 110 -17.44 -15.27 -3.69
C GLU A 110 -16.55 -14.02 -3.59
N SER A 111 -17.07 -12.87 -4.03
CA SER A 111 -16.39 -11.58 -3.86
C SER A 111 -16.18 -11.24 -2.39
N LEU A 112 -17.13 -11.54 -1.51
CA LEU A 112 -17.03 -11.25 -0.09
C LEU A 112 -15.83 -11.97 0.56
N TYR A 113 -15.66 -13.27 0.29
CA TYR A 113 -14.58 -14.05 0.90
C TYR A 113 -13.22 -13.78 0.26
N GLN A 114 -13.15 -13.71 -1.06
CA GLN A 114 -11.87 -13.61 -1.75
C GLN A 114 -11.34 -12.18 -1.86
N LEU A 115 -12.23 -11.19 -1.92
CA LEU A 115 -11.84 -9.80 -2.08
C LEU A 115 -12.00 -9.00 -0.77
N TRP A 116 -13.24 -8.93 -0.25
CA TRP A 116 -13.57 -8.03 0.85
C TRP A 116 -13.01 -8.47 2.20
N LEU A 117 -12.88 -9.77 2.46
CA LEU A 117 -12.33 -10.26 3.72
C LEU A 117 -10.86 -9.88 3.90
N PRO A 118 -9.94 -10.10 2.93
CA PRO A 118 -8.56 -9.62 3.03
C PRO A 118 -8.46 -8.09 3.15
N ILE A 119 -9.32 -7.35 2.41
CA ILE A 119 -9.37 -5.89 2.47
C ILE A 119 -9.75 -5.44 3.89
N ALA A 120 -10.85 -5.95 4.43
CA ALA A 120 -11.33 -5.60 5.76
C ALA A 120 -10.29 -5.92 6.83
N PHE A 121 -9.63 -7.06 6.74
CA PHE A 121 -8.61 -7.48 7.68
C PHE A 121 -7.42 -6.52 7.71
N VAL A 122 -6.89 -6.14 6.55
CA VAL A 122 -5.78 -5.17 6.45
C VAL A 122 -6.24 -3.79 6.96
N LEU A 123 -7.43 -3.33 6.58
CA LEU A 123 -7.94 -2.01 7.02
C LEU A 123 -8.13 -1.95 8.53
N VAL A 124 -8.64 -3.02 9.16
CA VAL A 124 -8.78 -3.10 10.63
C VAL A 124 -7.43 -3.03 11.33
N LEU A 125 -6.37 -3.64 10.77
CA LEU A 125 -5.02 -3.55 11.32
C LEU A 125 -4.40 -2.15 11.17
N VAL A 126 -4.70 -1.43 10.09
CA VAL A 126 -4.19 -0.07 9.84
C VAL A 126 -4.96 0.99 10.63
N LEU A 127 -6.24 0.77 10.89
CA LEU A 127 -7.18 1.73 11.48
C LEU A 127 -6.71 2.33 12.82
N PRO A 128 -6.24 1.54 13.82
CA PRO A 128 -5.77 2.09 15.09
C PRO A 128 -4.53 2.96 14.95
N ALA A 129 -3.69 2.68 13.96
CA ALA A 129 -2.45 3.42 13.72
C ALA A 129 -2.71 4.74 12.98
N ASN A 130 -3.63 4.76 12.01
CA ASN A 130 -3.91 5.94 11.21
C ASN A 130 -5.26 5.86 10.48
N PHE A 131 -6.27 6.49 11.05
CA PHE A 131 -7.61 6.57 10.46
C PHE A 131 -7.60 7.20 9.06
N SER A 132 -6.84 8.31 8.87
CA SER A 132 -6.76 9.00 7.58
C SER A 132 -6.19 8.10 6.48
N THR A 133 -5.10 7.37 6.77
CA THR A 133 -4.51 6.43 5.82
C THR A 133 -5.49 5.29 5.49
N THR A 134 -6.20 4.77 6.48
CA THR A 134 -7.22 3.73 6.29
C THR A 134 -8.34 4.21 5.37
N ALA A 135 -8.84 5.43 5.60
CA ALA A 135 -9.89 6.03 4.77
C ALA A 135 -9.43 6.25 3.33
N ILE A 136 -8.19 6.70 3.12
CA ILE A 136 -7.62 6.89 1.79
C ILE A 136 -7.49 5.54 1.06
N ILE A 137 -6.93 4.51 1.71
CA ILE A 137 -6.78 3.18 1.12
C ILE A 137 -8.15 2.62 0.73
N PHE A 138 -9.14 2.74 1.63
CA PHE A 138 -10.50 2.28 1.35
C PHE A 138 -11.13 3.02 0.17
N ALA A 139 -11.01 4.35 0.11
CA ALA A 139 -11.51 5.16 -1.01
C ALA A 139 -10.86 4.76 -2.34
N MET A 140 -9.54 4.52 -2.36
CA MET A 140 -8.82 4.07 -3.55
C MET A 140 -9.30 2.69 -4.02
N ILE A 141 -9.56 1.75 -3.10
CA ILE A 141 -10.10 0.43 -3.43
C ILE A 141 -11.50 0.53 -4.02
N LEU A 142 -12.38 1.34 -3.40
CA LEU A 142 -13.72 1.58 -3.93
C LEU A 142 -13.67 2.19 -5.33
N PHE A 143 -12.74 3.11 -5.58
CA PHE A 143 -12.56 3.72 -6.89
C PHE A 143 -12.12 2.70 -7.95
N ILE A 144 -11.16 1.85 -7.63
CA ILE A 144 -10.73 0.76 -8.53
C ILE A 144 -11.89 -0.20 -8.82
N TYR A 145 -12.65 -0.57 -7.79
CA TYR A 145 -13.81 -1.44 -7.93
C TYR A 145 -14.90 -0.81 -8.81
N LEU A 146 -15.19 0.47 -8.61
CA LEU A 146 -16.16 1.22 -9.41
C LEU A 146 -15.75 1.29 -10.88
N ILE A 147 -14.49 1.60 -11.17
CA ILE A 147 -13.96 1.62 -12.55
C ILE A 147 -14.13 0.25 -13.20
N ALA A 148 -13.73 -0.81 -12.52
CA ALA A 148 -13.86 -2.17 -13.05
C ALA A 148 -15.33 -2.55 -13.31
N PHE A 149 -16.24 -2.14 -12.42
CA PHE A 149 -17.68 -2.35 -12.58
C PHE A 149 -18.22 -1.61 -13.80
N LEU A 150 -17.85 -0.34 -13.99
CA LEU A 150 -18.29 0.47 -15.13
C LEU A 150 -17.77 -0.08 -16.47
N ILE A 151 -16.52 -0.53 -16.52
CA ILE A 151 -15.93 -1.15 -17.72
C ILE A 151 -16.68 -2.44 -18.07
N ASN A 152 -16.92 -3.30 -17.08
CA ASN A 152 -17.68 -4.53 -17.31
C ASN A 152 -19.11 -4.27 -17.75
N PHE A 153 -19.77 -3.26 -17.17
CA PHE A 153 -21.14 -2.90 -17.54
C PHE A 153 -21.24 -2.40 -18.98
N GLN A 154 -20.25 -1.65 -19.49
CA GLN A 154 -20.20 -1.25 -20.89
C GLN A 154 -20.08 -2.41 -21.86
N VAL A 155 -19.31 -3.46 -21.50
CA VAL A 155 -19.14 -4.66 -22.33
C VAL A 155 -20.43 -5.46 -22.48
N TYR A 156 -21.37 -5.38 -21.53
CA TYR A 156 -22.67 -6.06 -21.59
C TYR A 156 -23.77 -5.29 -22.37
N ILE A 157 -23.54 -4.02 -22.68
CA ILE A 157 -24.53 -3.17 -23.39
C ILE A 157 -24.27 -3.10 -24.91
N ILE A 158 -23.05 -3.43 -25.35
CA ILE A 158 -22.65 -3.49 -26.77
C ILE A 158 -22.70 -4.92 -27.28
#